data_3dbbd702d61ed34d74ef1a6376731970
#
_entry.id   3dbbd702d61ed34d74ef1a6376731970
#
_cell.length_a   1.000
_cell.length_b   1.000
_cell.length_c   1.000
_cell.angle_alpha   90.00
_cell.angle_beta   90.00
_cell.angle_gamma   90.00
#
_symmetry.space_group_name_H-M   'P 1'
#
loop_
_entity.id
_entity.type
_entity.pdbx_description
1 polymer ?
#
loop_
_entity_poly.entity_id
_entity_poly.type
_entity_poly.pdbx_seq_one_letter_code
_entity_poly.pdbx_strand_id
1 'polypeptide(L)'
;MPHLVTPYIKEINDAIIREYEALGLKISGVTGLGITKNTDIGSVTAGQMEDLCCRTGAKAGEGIAVVCTNLAAAWRAEAIEKKTGAVLFDSVTAAIREALRLTGLTDLSLPGFGTLLDL
;
A
#
# COMPACT_ATOMS: atom_id res chain seq x y z
N MET A 1 10.46 -4.28 7.09
CA MET A 1 10.35 -4.92 5.76
C MET A 1 8.90 -4.81 5.30
N PRO A 2 8.64 -4.21 4.16
CA PRO A 2 7.29 -4.16 3.62
C PRO A 2 6.91 -5.45 2.87
N HIS A 3 5.65 -5.81 2.96
CA HIS A 3 5.00 -6.77 2.07
C HIS A 3 4.31 -6.01 0.95
N LEU A 4 4.60 -6.34 -0.30
CA LEU A 4 3.98 -5.67 -1.44
C LEU A 4 2.64 -6.29 -1.78
N VAL A 5 1.64 -5.45 -2.03
CA VAL A 5 0.35 -5.84 -2.61
C VAL A 5 0.20 -5.08 -3.91
N THR A 6 0.07 -5.81 -5.01
CA THR A 6 -0.01 -5.24 -6.36
C THR A 6 -1.13 -5.90 -7.16
N PRO A 7 -1.65 -5.22 -8.20
CA PRO A 7 -2.58 -5.88 -9.12
C PRO A 7 -1.86 -6.70 -10.21
N TYR A 8 -0.53 -6.63 -10.29
CA TYR A 8 0.25 -7.03 -11.44
C TYR A 8 0.54 -8.52 -11.53
N ILE A 9 1.00 -8.94 -12.71
CA ILE A 9 1.50 -10.29 -12.97
C ILE A 9 2.91 -10.46 -12.39
N LYS A 10 3.36 -11.71 -12.31
CA LYS A 10 4.63 -12.05 -11.67
C LYS A 10 5.83 -11.31 -12.26
N GLU A 11 5.91 -11.19 -13.59
CA GLU A 11 7.03 -10.55 -14.29
C GLU A 11 7.17 -9.08 -13.89
N ILE A 12 6.07 -8.37 -13.74
CA ILE A 12 6.08 -6.97 -13.31
C ILE A 12 6.45 -6.88 -11.84
N ASN A 13 5.90 -7.77 -10.99
CA ASN A 13 6.24 -7.80 -9.57
C ASN A 13 7.72 -8.08 -9.34
N ASP A 14 8.31 -9.00 -10.09
CA ASP A 14 9.74 -9.29 -10.00
C ASP A 14 10.58 -8.06 -10.37
N ALA A 15 10.17 -7.30 -11.37
CA ALA A 15 10.85 -6.04 -11.73
C ALA A 15 10.75 -4.99 -10.62
N ILE A 16 9.58 -4.82 -10.01
CA ILE A 16 9.36 -3.89 -8.89
C ILE A 16 10.25 -4.26 -7.70
N ILE A 17 10.30 -5.54 -7.35
CA ILE A 17 11.14 -6.03 -6.25
C ILE A 17 12.61 -5.72 -6.52
N ARG A 18 13.11 -6.00 -7.72
CA ARG A 18 14.50 -5.70 -8.08
C ARG A 18 14.83 -4.21 -7.91
N GLU A 19 13.95 -3.33 -8.36
CA GLU A 19 14.17 -1.88 -8.24
C GLU A 19 14.19 -1.43 -6.78
N TYR A 20 13.26 -1.92 -5.96
CA TYR A 20 13.24 -1.57 -4.54
C TYR A 20 14.44 -2.13 -3.77
N GLU A 21 14.83 -3.36 -4.07
CA GLU A 21 16.02 -3.95 -3.44
C GLU A 21 17.29 -3.24 -3.85
N ALA A 22 17.38 -2.76 -5.08
CA ALA A 22 18.50 -1.92 -5.54
C ALA A 22 18.60 -0.60 -4.77
N LEU A 23 17.48 -0.09 -4.25
CA LEU A 23 17.43 1.09 -3.39
C LEU A 23 17.69 0.78 -1.90
N GLY A 24 17.98 -0.48 -1.57
CA GLY A 24 18.26 -0.90 -0.20
C GLY A 24 17.05 -1.32 0.61
N LEU A 25 15.87 -1.40 -0.01
CA LEU A 25 14.65 -1.87 0.67
C LEU A 25 14.59 -3.40 0.62
N LYS A 26 14.34 -4.02 1.75
CA LYS A 26 14.09 -5.47 1.82
C LYS A 26 12.60 -5.73 1.76
N ILE A 27 12.18 -6.54 0.80
CA ILE A 27 10.78 -6.92 0.62
C ILE A 27 10.53 -8.26 1.29
N SER A 28 9.55 -8.32 2.19
CA SER A 28 9.23 -9.55 2.92
C SER A 28 8.40 -10.55 2.11
N GLY A 29 7.68 -10.07 1.12
CA GLY A 29 6.87 -10.90 0.25
C GLY A 29 6.07 -10.04 -0.71
N VAL A 30 5.40 -10.68 -1.66
CA VAL A 30 4.52 -10.03 -2.62
C VAL A 30 3.24 -10.82 -2.80
N THR A 31 2.12 -10.11 -2.83
CA THR A 31 0.82 -10.65 -3.20
C THR A 31 0.34 -9.91 -4.44
N GLY A 32 0.31 -10.60 -5.56
CA GLY A 32 -0.12 -10.05 -6.85
C GLY A 32 -1.48 -10.62 -7.26
N LEU A 33 -2.32 -9.78 -7.87
CA LEU A 33 -3.64 -10.19 -8.35
C LEU A 33 -3.62 -10.76 -9.76
N GLY A 34 -2.51 -10.61 -10.49
CA GLY A 34 -2.36 -11.13 -11.85
C GLY A 34 -3.26 -10.45 -12.88
N ILE A 35 -3.62 -9.20 -12.68
CA ILE A 35 -4.51 -8.44 -13.56
C ILE A 35 -3.68 -7.63 -14.53
N THR A 36 -4.02 -7.70 -15.83
CA THR A 36 -3.32 -6.95 -16.87
C THR A 36 -4.12 -5.76 -17.40
N LYS A 37 -5.44 -5.78 -17.21
CA LYS A 37 -6.34 -4.76 -17.74
C LYS A 37 -6.66 -3.71 -16.67
N ASN A 38 -6.39 -2.45 -16.97
CA ASN A 38 -6.51 -1.36 -16.00
C ASN A 38 -7.94 -1.17 -15.47
N THR A 39 -8.94 -1.38 -16.31
CA THR A 39 -10.35 -1.31 -15.89
C THR A 39 -10.72 -2.42 -14.90
N ASP A 40 -10.11 -3.60 -15.02
CA ASP A 40 -10.30 -4.70 -14.09
C ASP A 40 -9.62 -4.41 -12.75
N ILE A 41 -8.45 -3.77 -12.77
CA ILE A 41 -7.78 -3.29 -11.55
C ILE A 41 -8.69 -2.31 -10.80
N GLY A 42 -9.25 -1.34 -11.49
CA GLY A 42 -10.16 -0.35 -10.90
C GLY A 42 -11.47 -0.94 -10.38
N SER A 43 -11.81 -2.17 -10.78
CA SER A 43 -13.00 -2.88 -10.32
C SER A 43 -12.80 -3.64 -9.01
N VAL A 44 -11.57 -3.74 -8.51
CA VAL A 44 -11.29 -4.35 -7.20
C VAL A 44 -11.87 -3.43 -6.11
N THR A 45 -12.75 -3.97 -5.28
CA THR A 45 -13.43 -3.17 -4.25
C THR A 45 -12.52 -2.88 -3.06
N ALA A 46 -12.86 -1.83 -2.29
CA ALA A 46 -12.14 -1.51 -1.07
C ALA A 46 -12.21 -2.66 -0.05
N GLY A 47 -13.35 -3.34 0.05
CA GLY A 47 -13.50 -4.52 0.91
C GLY A 47 -12.61 -5.69 0.50
N GLN A 48 -12.47 -5.93 -0.81
CA GLN A 48 -11.54 -6.93 -1.33
C GLN A 48 -10.09 -6.57 -1.01
N MET A 49 -9.73 -5.28 -1.10
CA MET A 49 -8.39 -4.81 -0.72
C MET A 49 -8.12 -4.99 0.77
N GLU A 50 -9.10 -4.73 1.63
CA GLU A 50 -8.97 -4.98 3.05
C GLU A 50 -8.69 -6.46 3.34
N ASP A 51 -9.47 -7.36 2.76
CA ASP A 51 -9.28 -8.80 2.92
C ASP A 51 -7.90 -9.24 2.42
N LEU A 52 -7.48 -8.75 1.28
CA LEU A 52 -6.19 -9.09 0.68
C LEU A 52 -5.03 -8.63 1.56
N CYS A 53 -5.06 -7.39 2.04
CA CYS A 53 -4.02 -6.86 2.92
C CYS A 53 -3.97 -7.60 4.26
N CYS A 54 -5.11 -7.97 4.82
CA CYS A 54 -5.16 -8.72 6.08
C CYS A 54 -4.62 -10.15 5.95
N ARG A 55 -4.60 -10.71 4.75
CA ARG A 55 -4.06 -12.08 4.50
C ARG A 55 -2.57 -12.10 4.19
N THR A 56 -1.89 -10.97 4.13
CA THR A 56 -0.45 -10.92 3.83
C THR A 56 0.42 -11.55 4.91
N GLY A 57 -0.10 -11.66 6.13
CA GLY A 57 0.67 -12.07 7.29
C GLY A 57 1.52 -10.97 7.90
N ALA A 58 1.46 -9.74 7.37
CA ALA A 58 2.16 -8.59 7.95
C ALA A 58 1.63 -8.28 9.36
N LYS A 59 2.51 -7.84 10.23
CA LYS A 59 2.25 -7.62 11.66
C LYS A 59 2.88 -6.32 12.15
N ALA A 60 2.72 -6.05 13.43
CA ALA A 60 3.30 -4.86 14.07
C ALA A 60 4.80 -4.76 13.82
N GLY A 61 5.25 -3.56 13.47
CA GLY A 61 6.63 -3.28 13.10
C GLY A 61 6.94 -3.51 11.60
N GLU A 62 5.99 -4.02 10.85
CA GLU A 62 6.11 -4.23 9.41
C GLU A 62 5.24 -3.25 8.64
N GLY A 63 5.40 -3.22 7.31
CA GLY A 63 4.60 -2.39 6.42
C GLY A 63 3.89 -3.24 5.36
N ILE A 64 2.75 -2.75 4.90
CA ILE A 64 2.06 -3.26 3.72
C ILE A 64 2.08 -2.13 2.69
N ALA A 65 2.74 -2.36 1.55
CA ALA A 65 2.81 -1.37 0.48
C ALA A 65 1.90 -1.77 -0.68
N VAL A 66 0.84 -1.01 -0.88
CA VAL A 66 -0.08 -1.18 -2.02
C VAL A 66 0.44 -0.34 -3.17
N VAL A 67 1.01 -1.00 -4.17
CA VAL A 67 1.71 -0.35 -5.28
C VAL A 67 0.79 -0.30 -6.50
N CYS A 68 -0.12 0.63 -6.49
CA CYS A 68 -0.94 1.03 -7.64
C CYS A 68 -1.96 2.09 -7.19
N THR A 69 -2.03 3.20 -7.89
CA THR A 69 -3.00 4.27 -7.59
C THR A 69 -4.44 3.90 -7.95
N ASN A 70 -4.63 2.86 -8.74
CA ASN A 70 -5.95 2.39 -9.18
C ASN A 70 -6.56 1.32 -8.25
N LEU A 71 -5.86 0.96 -7.17
CA LEU A 71 -6.39 0.08 -6.12
C LEU A 71 -6.92 0.91 -4.95
N ALA A 72 -8.17 0.66 -4.56
CA ALA A 72 -8.87 1.45 -3.56
C ALA A 72 -8.58 0.96 -2.12
N ALA A 73 -7.33 1.07 -1.67
CA ALA A 73 -6.93 0.65 -0.33
C ALA A 73 -7.02 1.77 0.72
N ALA A 74 -6.87 3.02 0.32
CA ALA A 74 -6.82 4.17 1.23
C ALA A 74 -8.04 4.26 2.14
N TRP A 75 -9.23 3.97 1.64
CA TRP A 75 -10.49 4.00 2.39
C TRP A 75 -10.58 2.97 3.51
N ARG A 76 -9.73 1.95 3.47
CA ARG A 76 -9.69 0.85 4.44
C ARG A 76 -8.41 0.85 5.27
N ALA A 77 -7.60 1.90 5.16
CA ALA A 77 -6.30 1.98 5.83
C ALA A 77 -6.40 1.76 7.34
N GLU A 78 -7.30 2.45 8.02
CA GLU A 78 -7.49 2.29 9.47
C GLU A 78 -7.89 0.87 9.84
N ALA A 79 -8.83 0.27 9.10
CA ALA A 79 -9.29 -1.08 9.36
C ALA A 79 -8.17 -2.11 9.15
N ILE A 80 -7.38 -1.95 8.08
CA ILE A 80 -6.24 -2.81 7.78
C ILE A 80 -5.19 -2.71 8.89
N GLU A 81 -4.80 -1.51 9.27
CA GLU A 81 -3.80 -1.28 10.32
C GLU A 81 -4.27 -1.81 11.68
N LYS A 82 -5.54 -1.61 12.01
CA LYS A 82 -6.13 -2.11 13.25
C LYS A 82 -6.12 -3.64 13.32
N LYS A 83 -6.40 -4.31 12.20
CA LYS A 83 -6.46 -5.77 12.12
C LYS A 83 -5.09 -6.43 12.07
N THR A 84 -4.12 -5.80 11.41
CA THR A 84 -2.78 -6.37 11.18
C THR A 84 -1.74 -5.88 12.18
N GLY A 85 -1.88 -4.66 12.66
CA GLY A 85 -0.83 -3.96 13.40
C GLY A 85 0.26 -3.36 12.50
N ALA A 86 0.26 -3.67 11.21
CA ALA A 86 1.21 -3.14 10.24
C ALA A 86 0.79 -1.74 9.79
N VAL A 87 1.74 -0.95 9.30
CA VAL A 87 1.46 0.36 8.68
C VAL A 87 1.14 0.18 7.21
N LEU A 88 0.06 0.79 6.73
CA LEU A 88 -0.32 0.75 5.32
C LEU A 88 0.32 1.92 4.57
N PHE A 89 1.07 1.57 3.53
CA PHE A 89 1.64 2.51 2.56
C PHE A 89 0.88 2.37 1.25
N ASP A 90 -0.23 3.07 1.14
CA ASP A 90 -0.99 3.14 -0.10
C ASP A 90 -0.35 4.17 -1.04
N SER A 91 -0.35 3.91 -2.35
CA SER A 91 0.30 4.80 -3.32
C SER A 91 -0.29 6.21 -3.32
N VAL A 92 -1.58 6.35 -3.12
CA VAL A 92 -2.24 7.66 -3.08
C VAL A 92 -1.92 8.40 -1.79
N THR A 93 -2.05 7.76 -0.64
CA THR A 93 -1.79 8.40 0.66
C THR A 93 -0.31 8.73 0.83
N ALA A 94 0.59 7.90 0.33
CA ALA A 94 2.02 8.18 0.33
C ALA A 94 2.36 9.41 -0.50
N ALA A 95 1.74 9.56 -1.68
CA ALA A 95 1.92 10.74 -2.52
C ALA A 95 1.39 12.01 -1.85
N ILE A 96 0.22 11.93 -1.21
CA ILE A 96 -0.37 13.06 -0.47
C ILE A 96 0.54 13.46 0.70
N ARG A 97 1.04 12.49 1.47
CA ARG A 97 1.96 12.78 2.57
C ARG A 97 3.21 13.53 2.09
N GLU A 98 3.81 13.09 1.00
CA GLU A 98 5.00 13.74 0.45
C GLU A 98 4.67 15.14 -0.10
N ALA A 99 3.53 15.31 -0.74
CA ALA A 99 3.08 16.63 -1.20
C ALA A 99 2.90 17.61 -0.04
N LEU A 100 2.31 17.16 1.07
CA LEU A 100 2.17 17.97 2.28
C LEU A 100 3.53 18.35 2.87
N ARG A 101 4.46 17.41 2.89
CA ARG A 101 5.83 17.66 3.37
C ARG A 101 6.54 18.71 2.51
N LEU A 102 6.47 18.58 1.19
CA LEU A 102 7.12 19.51 0.25
C LEU A 102 6.54 20.92 0.28
N THR A 103 5.25 21.04 0.60
CA THR A 103 4.58 22.35 0.71
C THR A 103 4.63 22.95 2.10
N GLY A 104 5.28 22.29 3.06
CA GLY A 104 5.39 22.78 4.44
C GLY A 104 4.13 22.61 5.27
N LEU A 105 3.13 21.86 4.81
CA LEU A 105 1.88 21.59 5.53
C LEU A 105 1.98 20.35 6.41
N THR A 106 3.05 20.27 7.21
CA THR A 106 3.33 19.11 8.05
C THR A 106 2.42 18.97 9.26
N ASP A 107 1.72 20.04 9.65
CA ASP A 107 0.80 20.06 10.78
C ASP A 107 -0.61 19.59 10.41
N LEU A 108 -0.86 19.38 9.12
CA LEU A 108 -2.17 18.97 8.63
C LEU A 108 -2.35 17.47 8.81
N SER A 109 -3.29 17.09 9.67
CA SER A 109 -3.71 15.70 9.87
C SER A 109 -4.98 15.42 9.08
N LEU A 110 -5.01 14.26 8.40
CA LEU A 110 -6.17 13.79 7.66
C LEU A 110 -6.62 12.44 8.27
N PRO A 111 -7.49 12.49 9.30
CA PRO A 111 -7.94 11.27 9.96
C PRO A 111 -8.79 10.38 9.03
N GLY A 112 -8.80 9.09 9.30
CA GLY A 112 -9.58 8.12 8.52
C GLY A 112 -8.78 7.40 7.43
N PHE A 113 -7.53 7.82 7.17
CA PHE A 113 -6.68 7.25 6.12
C PHE A 113 -5.44 6.52 6.67
N GLY A 114 -5.46 6.16 7.95
CA GLY A 114 -4.38 5.43 8.60
C GLY A 114 -3.24 6.30 9.09
N THR A 115 -2.18 5.65 9.60
CA THR A 115 -1.04 6.30 10.25
C THR A 115 -0.31 7.28 9.33
N LEU A 116 -0.25 7.00 8.06
CA LEU A 116 0.52 7.82 7.10
C LEU A 116 0.00 9.26 7.00
N LEU A 117 -1.29 9.47 7.12
CA LEU A 117 -1.93 10.79 7.05
C LEU A 117 -2.42 11.30 8.41
N ASP A 118 -2.26 10.52 9.46
CA ASP A 118 -2.58 10.94 10.83
C ASP A 118 -1.28 11.41 11.52
N LEU A 119 -0.89 12.61 11.20
CA LEU A 119 0.39 13.20 11.60
C LEU A 119 0.34 13.87 12.97
#